data_21d13f5cd072f3a51761e37d7121e631
#
_entry.id   21d13f5cd072f3a51761e37d7121e631
#
_cell.length_a   1.000
_cell.length_b   1.000
_cell.length_c   1.000
_cell.angle_alpha   90.00
_cell.angle_beta   90.00
_cell.angle_gamma   90.00
#
_symmetry.space_group_name_H-M   'P 1'
#
loop_
_entity.id
_entity.type
_entity.pdbx_description
1 polymer ?
#
loop_
_entity_poly.entity_id
_entity_poly.type
_entity_poly.pdbx_seq_one_letter_code
_entity_poly.pdbx_strand_id
1 'polypeptide(L)'
;LRAVHEEAKRRDIWKQLRLAIAYSTEAYVPVDINQSPFNVGLALELPEFTHEQIKDLAQRHQLNWSDTEVLELMGLVGGHPFLIRLALFQIANREMNLTNFLQTAPTAAGIYSKHLQRQEYILQQQPELEKAMQEIVTNDYPVILTTEIRFKLYSLGLVKLGNDEVTPRCELYRQYFRTSIPDT
;
A
#
# COMPACT_ATOMS: atom_id res chain seq x y z
N LEU A 1 8.89 3.72 24.30
CA LEU A 1 8.73 2.28 24.09
C LEU A 1 10.00 1.50 24.47
N ARG A 2 11.15 1.79 23.86
CA ARG A 2 12.42 1.13 24.17
C ARG A 2 12.77 1.21 25.67
N ALA A 3 12.62 2.38 26.28
CA ALA A 3 12.85 2.54 27.73
C ALA A 3 11.98 1.61 28.57
N VAL A 4 10.70 1.41 28.21
CA VAL A 4 9.81 0.45 28.88
C VAL A 4 10.28 -0.99 28.71
N HIS A 5 10.76 -1.35 27.51
CA HIS A 5 11.33 -2.68 27.26
C HIS A 5 12.61 -2.92 28.09
N GLU A 6 13.49 -1.94 28.21
CA GLU A 6 14.70 -2.03 29.04
C GLU A 6 14.35 -2.11 30.54
N GLU A 7 13.36 -1.33 31.00
CA GLU A 7 12.87 -1.41 32.38
C GLU A 7 12.21 -2.77 32.70
N ALA A 8 11.60 -3.43 31.71
CA ALA A 8 11.05 -4.78 31.90
C ALA A 8 12.11 -5.84 32.24
N LYS A 9 13.37 -5.60 31.90
CA LYS A 9 14.48 -6.45 32.33
C LYS A 9 14.79 -6.34 33.83
N ARG A 10 14.40 -5.23 34.45
CA ARG A 10 14.74 -4.88 35.83
C ARG A 10 13.58 -4.96 36.80
N ARG A 11 12.34 -4.79 36.32
CA ARG A 11 11.14 -4.71 37.15
C ARG A 11 10.05 -5.63 36.63
N ASP A 12 9.59 -6.58 37.47
CA ASP A 12 8.61 -7.59 37.08
C ASP A 12 7.25 -7.00 36.69
N ILE A 13 6.88 -5.84 37.22
CA ILE A 13 5.63 -5.18 36.84
C ILE A 13 5.58 -4.84 35.34
N TRP A 14 6.71 -4.45 34.75
CA TRP A 14 6.79 -4.13 33.32
C TRP A 14 6.77 -5.37 32.42
N LYS A 15 7.08 -6.55 32.94
CA LYS A 15 6.96 -7.83 32.24
C LYS A 15 5.51 -8.21 31.94
N GLN A 16 4.55 -7.61 32.66
CA GLN A 16 3.12 -7.85 32.44
C GLN A 16 2.55 -6.99 31.31
N LEU A 17 3.25 -5.93 30.91
CA LEU A 17 2.81 -5.09 29.80
C LEU A 17 2.99 -5.82 28.46
N ARG A 18 1.93 -5.87 27.68
CA ARG A 18 1.95 -6.31 26.29
C ARG A 18 1.54 -5.11 25.42
N LEU A 19 2.37 -4.77 24.45
CA LEU A 19 2.15 -3.65 23.57
C LEU A 19 2.08 -4.15 22.14
N ALA A 20 0.98 -3.85 21.46
CA ALA A 20 0.83 -4.06 20.02
C ALA A 20 0.77 -2.69 19.33
N ILE A 21 1.59 -2.51 18.29
CA ILE A 21 1.64 -1.29 17.50
C ILE A 21 1.32 -1.66 16.06
N ALA A 22 0.28 -1.04 15.50
CA ALA A 22 0.02 -1.10 14.08
C ALA A 22 0.49 0.21 13.44
N TYR A 23 1.24 0.11 12.36
CA TYR A 23 1.68 1.26 11.58
C TYR A 23 1.57 0.96 10.08
N SER A 24 1.36 1.98 9.30
CA SER A 24 1.38 1.88 7.85
C SER A 24 2.80 2.11 7.33
N THR A 25 3.20 1.35 6.32
CA THR A 25 4.47 1.55 5.61
C THR A 25 4.53 2.88 4.87
N GLU A 26 3.39 3.51 4.59
CA GLU A 26 3.31 4.83 3.93
C GLU A 26 3.94 5.98 4.74
N ALA A 27 4.21 5.76 6.01
CA ALA A 27 4.90 6.73 6.84
C ALA A 27 6.40 6.41 6.90
N TYR A 28 7.15 6.81 5.87
CA TYR A 28 8.61 6.81 5.97
C TYR A 28 9.03 7.91 6.96
N VAL A 29 9.18 7.52 8.20
CA VAL A 29 9.87 8.33 9.20
C VAL A 29 11.31 7.85 9.22
N PRO A 30 12.29 8.69 8.86
CA PRO A 30 13.70 8.35 9.03
C PRO A 30 13.97 8.24 10.53
N VAL A 31 13.82 7.04 11.08
CA VAL A 31 14.15 6.74 12.47
C VAL A 31 15.54 6.14 12.48
N ASP A 32 16.43 6.72 13.27
CA ASP A 32 17.72 6.10 13.56
C ASP A 32 17.50 4.64 14.01
N ILE A 33 18.13 3.71 13.30
CA ILE A 33 18.03 2.27 13.57
C ILE A 33 18.24 1.97 15.06
N ASN A 34 19.14 2.69 15.72
CA ASN A 34 19.44 2.52 17.14
C ASN A 34 18.37 3.07 18.08
N GLN A 35 17.48 3.94 17.58
CA GLN A 35 16.38 4.56 18.34
C GLN A 35 15.01 4.01 17.98
N SER A 36 14.93 3.17 16.95
CA SER A 36 13.66 2.58 16.50
C SER A 36 13.04 1.72 17.60
N PRO A 37 11.79 1.97 17.99
CA PRO A 37 11.05 1.11 18.92
C PRO A 37 10.74 -0.27 18.33
N PHE A 38 10.89 -0.44 17.01
CA PHE A 38 10.55 -1.66 16.28
C PHE A 38 11.65 -2.72 16.32
N ASN A 39 12.85 -2.39 16.76
CA ASN A 39 13.98 -3.34 16.86
C ASN A 39 13.90 -4.30 18.07
N VAL A 40 12.92 -4.13 18.95
CA VAL A 40 12.81 -4.90 20.22
C VAL A 40 11.55 -5.76 20.30
N GLY A 41 10.77 -5.86 19.25
CA GLY A 41 9.53 -6.60 19.19
C GLY A 41 9.51 -7.65 18.08
N LEU A 42 8.42 -8.41 18.00
CA LEU A 42 8.11 -9.27 16.88
C LEU A 42 7.49 -8.41 15.75
N ALA A 43 8.17 -8.30 14.63
CA ALA A 43 7.61 -7.67 13.44
C ALA A 43 6.68 -8.67 12.74
N LEU A 44 5.42 -8.27 12.57
CA LEU A 44 4.42 -9.02 11.84
C LEU A 44 3.98 -8.20 10.64
N GLU A 45 4.32 -8.65 9.46
CA GLU A 45 3.81 -8.08 8.22
C GLU A 45 2.45 -8.70 7.89
N LEU A 46 1.44 -7.85 7.67
CA LEU A 46 0.12 -8.31 7.26
C LEU A 46 0.12 -8.50 5.75
N PRO A 47 -0.22 -9.72 5.25
CA PRO A 47 -0.27 -9.98 3.82
C PRO A 47 -1.43 -9.23 3.14
N GLU A 48 -1.36 -9.14 1.84
CA GLU A 48 -2.49 -8.70 1.02
C GLU A 48 -3.68 -9.66 1.17
N PHE A 49 -4.89 -9.17 0.93
CA PHE A 49 -6.09 -10.01 0.94
C PHE A 49 -6.06 -11.03 -0.18
N THR A 50 -6.48 -12.26 0.15
CA THR A 50 -6.75 -13.30 -0.84
C THR A 50 -8.10 -13.07 -1.52
N HIS A 51 -8.32 -13.76 -2.64
CA HIS A 51 -9.60 -13.76 -3.35
C HIS A 51 -10.78 -14.09 -2.41
N GLU A 52 -10.64 -15.15 -1.60
CA GLU A 52 -11.68 -15.61 -0.67
C GLU A 52 -11.98 -14.55 0.41
N GLN A 53 -10.95 -13.89 0.91
CA GLN A 53 -11.10 -12.81 1.90
C GLN A 53 -11.81 -11.60 1.30
N ILE A 54 -11.54 -11.26 0.04
CA ILE A 54 -12.24 -10.16 -0.66
C ILE A 54 -13.69 -10.53 -0.91
N LYS A 55 -13.96 -11.76 -1.31
CA LYS A 55 -15.31 -12.27 -1.52
C LYS A 55 -16.14 -12.24 -0.22
N ASP A 56 -15.58 -12.72 0.90
CA ASP A 56 -16.22 -12.62 2.22
C ASP A 56 -16.48 -11.16 2.62
N LEU A 57 -15.50 -10.28 2.39
CA LEU A 57 -15.66 -8.86 2.68
C LEU A 57 -16.74 -8.20 1.81
N ALA A 58 -16.84 -8.54 0.53
CA ALA A 58 -17.92 -8.07 -0.35
C ALA A 58 -19.31 -8.50 0.16
N GLN A 59 -19.46 -9.75 0.58
CA GLN A 59 -20.69 -10.26 1.18
C GLN A 59 -21.10 -9.49 2.45
N ARG A 60 -20.13 -9.15 3.31
CA ARG A 60 -20.36 -8.31 4.51
C ARG A 60 -20.82 -6.90 4.16
N HIS A 61 -20.44 -6.39 3.00
CA HIS A 61 -20.93 -5.14 2.43
C HIS A 61 -22.26 -5.30 1.65
N GLN A 62 -22.90 -6.48 1.71
CA GLN A 62 -24.13 -6.84 1.01
C GLN A 62 -23.99 -6.80 -0.53
N LEU A 63 -22.79 -6.97 -1.02
CA LEU A 63 -22.47 -7.10 -2.44
C LEU A 63 -22.43 -8.59 -2.78
N ASN A 64 -23.40 -9.05 -3.57
CA ASN A 64 -23.47 -10.45 -4.01
C ASN A 64 -22.57 -10.67 -5.24
N TRP A 65 -21.28 -10.44 -5.08
CA TRP A 65 -20.31 -10.54 -6.15
C TRP A 65 -19.96 -11.98 -6.50
N SER A 66 -19.88 -12.24 -7.80
CA SER A 66 -19.28 -13.43 -8.38
C SER A 66 -17.75 -13.40 -8.25
N ASP A 67 -17.10 -14.54 -8.53
CA ASP A 67 -15.63 -14.60 -8.59
C ASP A 67 -15.05 -13.68 -9.67
N THR A 68 -15.77 -13.48 -10.78
CA THR A 68 -15.37 -12.56 -11.85
C THR A 68 -15.25 -11.12 -11.34
N GLU A 69 -16.25 -10.62 -10.62
CA GLU A 69 -16.24 -9.25 -10.10
C GLU A 69 -15.13 -9.04 -9.06
N VAL A 70 -14.86 -10.06 -8.23
CA VAL A 70 -13.73 -10.04 -7.30
C VAL A 70 -12.39 -9.98 -8.06
N LEU A 71 -12.23 -10.77 -9.11
CA LEU A 71 -11.01 -10.78 -9.94
C LEU A 71 -10.82 -9.47 -10.71
N GLU A 72 -11.88 -8.85 -11.21
CA GLU A 72 -11.83 -7.54 -11.85
C GLU A 72 -11.32 -6.45 -10.88
N LEU A 73 -11.86 -6.43 -9.64
CA LEU A 73 -11.35 -5.51 -8.62
C LEU A 73 -9.89 -5.79 -8.28
N MET A 74 -9.52 -7.08 -8.09
CA MET A 74 -8.15 -7.48 -7.81
C MET A 74 -7.20 -7.14 -8.96
N GLY A 75 -7.66 -7.22 -10.21
CA GLY A 75 -6.90 -6.82 -11.38
C GLY A 75 -6.44 -5.35 -11.32
N LEU A 76 -7.29 -4.47 -10.77
CA LEU A 76 -6.95 -3.05 -10.64
C LEU A 76 -6.11 -2.76 -9.38
N VAL A 77 -6.51 -3.25 -8.21
CA VAL A 77 -5.95 -2.81 -6.92
C VAL A 77 -5.13 -3.88 -6.20
N GLY A 78 -5.00 -5.07 -6.80
CA GLY A 78 -4.39 -6.23 -6.14
C GLY A 78 -5.20 -6.66 -4.92
N GLY A 79 -4.51 -7.24 -3.94
CA GLY A 79 -5.09 -7.56 -2.63
C GLY A 79 -4.91 -6.44 -1.59
N HIS A 80 -4.67 -5.20 -2.00
CA HIS A 80 -4.33 -4.10 -1.09
C HIS A 80 -5.49 -3.79 -0.13
N PRO A 81 -5.37 -4.02 1.20
CA PRO A 81 -6.51 -3.98 2.12
C PRO A 81 -7.25 -2.65 2.16
N PHE A 82 -6.51 -1.53 2.15
CA PHE A 82 -7.10 -0.18 2.15
C PHE A 82 -7.90 0.09 0.86
N LEU A 83 -7.32 -0.21 -0.30
CA LEU A 83 -7.94 0.04 -1.60
C LEU A 83 -9.18 -0.83 -1.78
N ILE A 84 -9.10 -2.12 -1.45
CA ILE A 84 -10.24 -3.06 -1.48
C ILE A 84 -11.37 -2.56 -0.59
N ARG A 85 -11.07 -2.26 0.68
CA ARG A 85 -12.09 -1.82 1.62
C ARG A 85 -12.78 -0.53 1.17
N LEU A 86 -12.01 0.44 0.68
CA LEU A 86 -12.55 1.71 0.19
C LEU A 86 -13.45 1.49 -1.03
N ALA A 87 -13.04 0.61 -1.98
CA ALA A 87 -13.86 0.24 -3.13
C ALA A 87 -15.20 -0.35 -2.71
N LEU A 88 -15.18 -1.41 -1.91
CA LEU A 88 -16.39 -2.11 -1.48
C LEU A 88 -17.35 -1.17 -0.72
N PHE A 89 -16.79 -0.33 0.18
CA PHE A 89 -17.59 0.66 0.90
C PHE A 89 -18.27 1.67 -0.04
N GLN A 90 -17.53 2.20 -1.01
CA GLN A 90 -18.07 3.22 -1.92
C GLN A 90 -19.08 2.64 -2.90
N ILE A 91 -18.85 1.43 -3.43
CA ILE A 91 -19.77 0.76 -4.32
C ILE A 91 -21.08 0.44 -3.58
N ALA A 92 -21.00 -0.11 -2.36
CA ALA A 92 -22.17 -0.43 -1.56
C ALA A 92 -23.02 0.79 -1.18
N ASN A 93 -22.38 1.95 -0.92
CA ASN A 93 -23.10 3.15 -0.44
C ASN A 93 -23.55 4.12 -1.54
N ARG A 94 -23.03 4.00 -2.76
CA ARG A 94 -23.30 4.98 -3.84
C ARG A 94 -24.09 4.42 -5.00
N GLU A 95 -24.58 3.18 -4.90
CA GLU A 95 -25.27 2.47 -6.00
C GLU A 95 -24.44 2.49 -7.32
N MET A 96 -23.11 2.60 -7.17
CA MET A 96 -22.18 2.59 -8.30
C MET A 96 -21.92 1.14 -8.70
N ASN A 97 -22.04 0.82 -9.98
CA ASN A 97 -21.64 -0.50 -10.45
C ASN A 97 -20.11 -0.60 -10.58
N LEU A 98 -19.61 -1.83 -10.54
CA LEU A 98 -18.18 -2.12 -10.61
C LEU A 98 -17.53 -1.58 -11.89
N THR A 99 -18.20 -1.67 -13.03
CA THR A 99 -17.69 -1.19 -14.34
C THR A 99 -17.37 0.30 -14.30
N ASN A 100 -18.32 1.12 -13.83
CA ASN A 100 -18.11 2.57 -13.70
C ASN A 100 -17.01 2.88 -12.69
N PHE A 101 -16.95 2.12 -11.60
CA PHE A 101 -15.90 2.24 -10.62
C PHE A 101 -14.51 2.00 -11.25
N LEU A 102 -14.31 0.88 -11.96
CA LEU A 102 -13.02 0.53 -12.58
C LEU A 102 -12.55 1.59 -13.58
N GLN A 103 -13.47 2.20 -14.33
CA GLN A 103 -13.14 3.28 -15.29
C GLN A 103 -12.74 4.58 -14.62
N THR A 104 -13.34 4.93 -13.50
CA THR A 104 -13.10 6.22 -12.82
C THR A 104 -12.03 6.15 -11.74
N ALA A 105 -11.78 4.99 -11.18
CA ALA A 105 -10.86 4.80 -10.05
C ALA A 105 -9.44 5.37 -10.27
N PRO A 106 -8.81 5.22 -11.46
CA PRO A 106 -7.47 5.76 -11.70
C PRO A 106 -7.44 7.25 -12.03
N THR A 107 -8.58 7.93 -12.06
CA THR A 107 -8.66 9.34 -12.44
C THR A 107 -8.61 10.29 -11.24
N ALA A 108 -8.35 11.58 -11.51
CA ALA A 108 -8.39 12.61 -10.47
C ALA A 108 -9.77 12.80 -9.82
N ALA A 109 -10.85 12.37 -10.49
CA ALA A 109 -12.21 12.37 -9.95
C ALA A 109 -12.59 11.05 -9.24
N GLY A 110 -11.71 10.04 -9.30
CA GLY A 110 -11.93 8.73 -8.71
C GLY A 110 -11.87 8.74 -7.18
N ILE A 111 -12.37 7.66 -6.59
CA ILE A 111 -12.43 7.52 -5.13
C ILE A 111 -11.04 7.49 -4.47
N TYR A 112 -10.01 7.11 -5.22
CA TYR A 112 -8.63 7.04 -4.74
C TYR A 112 -7.86 8.34 -4.92
N SER A 113 -8.47 9.40 -5.48
CA SER A 113 -7.79 10.65 -5.84
C SER A 113 -6.95 11.24 -4.69
N LYS A 114 -7.52 11.33 -3.48
CA LYS A 114 -6.79 11.85 -2.31
C LYS A 114 -5.57 11.00 -1.93
N HIS A 115 -5.71 9.68 -2.04
CA HIS A 115 -4.61 8.76 -1.75
C HIS A 115 -3.52 8.88 -2.82
N LEU A 116 -3.89 8.88 -4.08
CA LEU A 116 -2.97 8.98 -5.21
C LEU A 116 -2.23 10.33 -5.25
N GLN A 117 -2.94 11.44 -5.05
CA GLN A 117 -2.34 12.78 -4.96
C GLN A 117 -1.37 12.91 -3.79
N ARG A 118 -1.67 12.28 -2.64
CA ARG A 118 -0.72 12.24 -1.52
C ARG A 118 0.56 11.52 -1.88
N GLN A 119 0.47 10.38 -2.55
CA GLN A 119 1.65 9.62 -2.99
C GLN A 119 2.45 10.41 -4.03
N GLU A 120 1.76 11.02 -5.00
CA GLU A 120 2.37 11.90 -5.99
C GLU A 120 3.13 13.06 -5.34
N TYR A 121 2.51 13.75 -4.40
CA TYR A 121 3.16 14.82 -3.64
C TYR A 121 4.44 14.36 -2.94
N ILE A 122 4.45 13.17 -2.33
CA ILE A 122 5.65 12.61 -1.69
C ILE A 122 6.75 12.33 -2.71
N LEU A 123 6.41 11.80 -3.88
CA LEU A 123 7.37 11.55 -4.96
C LEU A 123 7.98 12.85 -5.48
N GLN A 124 7.17 13.89 -5.71
CA GLN A 124 7.62 15.20 -6.19
C GLN A 124 8.62 15.89 -5.24
N GLN A 125 8.59 15.57 -3.93
CA GLN A 125 9.59 16.08 -2.98
C GLN A 125 10.96 15.38 -3.12
N GLN A 126 11.04 14.29 -3.88
CA GLN A 126 12.25 13.47 -4.06
C GLN A 126 12.42 13.10 -5.54
N PRO A 127 13.07 13.95 -6.35
CA PRO A 127 13.15 13.78 -7.81
C PRO A 127 13.69 12.42 -8.26
N GLU A 128 14.58 11.80 -7.48
CA GLU A 128 15.11 10.47 -7.75
C GLU A 128 14.05 9.36 -7.62
N LEU A 129 13.10 9.50 -6.68
CA LEU A 129 11.99 8.54 -6.52
C LEU A 129 10.93 8.75 -7.60
N GLU A 130 10.65 10.00 -7.94
CA GLU A 130 9.72 10.35 -9.01
C GLU A 130 10.19 9.76 -10.34
N LYS A 131 11.47 9.99 -10.72
CA LYS A 131 12.08 9.42 -11.92
C LYS A 131 12.05 7.89 -11.92
N ALA A 132 12.40 7.26 -10.80
CA ALA A 132 12.35 5.81 -10.68
C ALA A 132 10.92 5.26 -10.80
N MET A 133 9.93 5.94 -10.21
CA MET A 133 8.52 5.55 -10.33
C MET A 133 8.03 5.68 -11.77
N GLN A 134 8.42 6.74 -12.48
CA GLN A 134 8.14 6.92 -13.91
C GLN A 134 8.71 5.76 -14.72
N GLU A 135 9.98 5.40 -14.51
CA GLU A 135 10.61 4.25 -15.18
C GLU A 135 9.82 2.95 -14.94
N ILE A 136 9.41 2.68 -13.68
CA ILE A 136 8.66 1.48 -13.31
C ILE A 136 7.30 1.41 -14.01
N VAL A 137 6.56 2.52 -14.09
CA VAL A 137 5.19 2.50 -14.66
C VAL A 137 5.16 2.55 -16.18
N THR A 138 6.23 3.04 -16.79
CA THR A 138 6.36 3.11 -18.25
C THR A 138 6.76 1.75 -18.84
N ASN A 139 7.54 0.98 -18.11
CA ASN A 139 7.98 -0.35 -18.55
C ASN A 139 6.94 -1.44 -18.23
N ASP A 140 6.75 -2.37 -19.15
CA ASP A 140 5.89 -3.54 -18.98
C ASP A 140 6.63 -4.73 -18.33
N TYR A 141 7.94 -4.59 -18.11
CA TYR A 141 8.81 -5.57 -17.45
C TYR A 141 9.35 -5.02 -16.13
N PRO A 142 9.78 -5.90 -15.19
CA PRO A 142 10.37 -5.47 -13.94
C PRO A 142 11.64 -4.63 -14.14
N VAL A 143 11.82 -3.62 -13.30
CA VAL A 143 12.92 -2.65 -13.39
C VAL A 143 13.94 -2.91 -12.29
N ILE A 144 15.23 -2.80 -12.61
CA ILE A 144 16.32 -2.91 -11.64
C ILE A 144 16.68 -1.51 -11.13
N LEU A 145 16.60 -1.32 -9.82
CA LEU A 145 16.90 -0.05 -9.16
C LEU A 145 17.97 -0.25 -8.07
N THR A 146 18.57 0.86 -7.65
CA THR A 146 19.46 0.84 -6.48
C THR A 146 18.70 0.38 -5.24
N THR A 147 19.41 -0.28 -4.33
CA THR A 147 18.81 -0.80 -3.09
C THR A 147 18.08 0.28 -2.29
N GLU A 148 18.65 1.48 -2.23
CA GLU A 148 18.06 2.60 -1.49
C GLU A 148 16.71 3.04 -2.09
N ILE A 149 16.65 3.30 -3.40
CA ILE A 149 15.43 3.73 -4.10
C ILE A 149 14.37 2.63 -4.02
N ARG A 150 14.76 1.38 -4.25
CA ARG A 150 13.88 0.23 -4.16
C ARG A 150 13.20 0.12 -2.80
N PHE A 151 13.96 0.23 -1.70
CA PHE A 151 13.40 0.17 -0.36
C PHE A 151 12.55 1.39 0.00
N LYS A 152 12.91 2.60 -0.46
CA LYS A 152 12.10 3.79 -0.26
C LYS A 152 10.72 3.65 -0.94
N LEU A 153 10.68 3.24 -2.22
CA LEU A 153 9.42 3.03 -2.95
C LEU A 153 8.59 1.89 -2.34
N TYR A 154 9.23 0.82 -1.89
CA TYR A 154 8.56 -0.27 -1.16
C TYR A 154 7.96 0.22 0.16
N SER A 155 8.70 1.00 0.94
CA SER A 155 8.22 1.59 2.20
C SER A 155 7.05 2.55 2.01
N LEU A 156 6.97 3.21 0.85
CA LEU A 156 5.81 4.02 0.45
C LEU A 156 4.61 3.16 0.01
N GLY A 157 4.81 1.85 -0.13
CA GLY A 157 3.77 0.93 -0.58
C GLY A 157 3.45 1.02 -2.08
N LEU A 158 4.33 1.61 -2.88
CA LEU A 158 4.10 1.86 -4.31
C LEU A 158 4.52 0.71 -5.22
N VAL A 159 5.45 -0.13 -4.76
CA VAL A 159 6.03 -1.22 -5.55
C VAL A 159 6.01 -2.55 -4.81
N LYS A 160 6.10 -3.64 -5.58
CA LYS A 160 6.42 -4.99 -5.11
C LYS A 160 7.89 -5.25 -5.37
N LEU A 161 8.55 -5.91 -4.41
CA LEU A 161 9.94 -6.35 -4.55
C LEU A 161 9.98 -7.75 -5.13
N GLY A 162 10.75 -7.93 -6.22
CA GLY A 162 11.30 -9.21 -6.64
C GLY A 162 12.69 -9.43 -6.03
N ASN A 163 13.52 -10.30 -6.60
CA ASN A 163 14.89 -10.53 -6.12
C ASN A 163 15.72 -9.23 -6.19
N ASP A 164 15.97 -8.72 -7.39
CA ASP A 164 16.65 -7.44 -7.63
C ASP A 164 15.82 -6.45 -8.44
N GLU A 165 14.60 -6.81 -8.72
CA GLU A 165 13.68 -6.12 -9.61
C GLU A 165 12.48 -5.60 -8.83
N VAL A 166 11.83 -4.58 -9.38
CA VAL A 166 10.60 -3.99 -8.85
C VAL A 166 9.52 -3.89 -9.93
N THR A 167 8.28 -4.01 -9.49
CA THR A 167 7.09 -3.78 -10.31
C THR A 167 6.14 -2.85 -9.57
N PRO A 168 5.22 -2.15 -10.26
CA PRO A 168 4.15 -1.42 -9.57
C PRO A 168 3.38 -2.36 -8.64
N ARG A 169 2.99 -1.88 -7.47
CA ARG A 169 2.24 -2.70 -6.51
C ARG A 169 0.91 -3.19 -7.05
N CYS A 170 0.24 -2.37 -7.86
CA CYS A 170 -1.02 -2.70 -8.50
C CYS A 170 -1.21 -1.87 -9.78
N GLU A 171 -2.18 -2.28 -10.60
CA GLU A 171 -2.48 -1.65 -11.88
C GLU A 171 -3.00 -0.20 -11.69
N LEU A 172 -3.72 0.08 -10.60
CA LEU A 172 -4.15 1.43 -10.24
C LEU A 172 -2.97 2.43 -10.21
N TYR A 173 -1.86 2.03 -9.58
CA TYR A 173 -0.67 2.88 -9.50
C TYR A 173 0.01 3.00 -10.86
N ARG A 174 0.08 1.91 -11.64
CA ARG A 174 0.61 1.97 -13.02
C ARG A 174 -0.14 2.99 -13.86
N GLN A 175 -1.47 2.89 -13.89
CA GLN A 175 -2.32 3.76 -14.71
C GLN A 175 -2.23 5.23 -14.26
N TYR A 176 -2.32 5.48 -12.97
CA TYR A 176 -2.30 6.84 -12.44
C TYR A 176 -0.94 7.51 -12.68
N PHE A 177 0.15 6.90 -12.25
CA PHE A 177 1.48 7.53 -12.34
C PHE A 177 2.01 7.61 -13.76
N ARG A 178 1.57 6.74 -14.65
CA ARG A 178 1.90 6.83 -16.09
C ARG A 178 1.32 8.10 -16.74
N THR A 179 0.22 8.61 -16.21
CA THR A 179 -0.43 9.83 -16.74
C THR A 179 -0.10 11.09 -15.97
N SER A 180 0.22 10.99 -14.68
CA SER A 180 0.45 12.15 -13.82
C SER A 180 1.91 12.59 -13.77
N ILE A 181 2.86 11.68 -14.00
CA ILE A 181 4.29 12.01 -14.08
C ILE A 181 4.65 12.20 -15.55
N PRO A 182 4.97 13.43 -16.02
CA PRO A 182 5.31 13.67 -17.41
C PRO A 182 6.65 13.03 -17.79
N ASP A 183 6.77 12.58 -19.03
CA ASP A 183 8.04 12.15 -19.61
C ASP A 183 9.03 13.33 -19.61
N THR A 184 10.18 13.14 -18.95
CA THR A 184 11.25 14.15 -18.84
C THR A 184 12.21 14.03 -20.02
#